data_193322b137be67ba568453cb0e526675
#
_entry.id   193322b137be67ba568453cb0e526675
#
_cell.length_a   1.000
_cell.length_b   1.000
_cell.length_c   1.000
_cell.angle_alpha   90.00
_cell.angle_beta   90.00
_cell.angle_gamma   90.00
#
_symmetry.space_group_name_H-M   'P 1'
#
loop_
_entity.id
_entity.type
_entity.pdbx_description
1 polymer ?
#
loop_
_entity_poly.entity_id
_entity_poly.type
_entity_poly.pdbx_seq_one_letter_code
_entity_poly.pdbx_strand_id
1 'polypeptide(L)'
;MTTIKVLDKTFQILNSFDDANKSISLKDLTVITQLNKSTILRICNSLIKYNFLIKNEINGSYRLGPGSWKLGSIYNSNFKSGAEIREILNQICETTGQSAGYWVKAGSKKVCLYRVNSKSELNHYVVEGATFDLSSATGKVLRAYTEETSDLKNIIDKKGYIYTTGERLENIASVAIPIFDVQNNFRGTLSVSGWKQFFTT
;
A
#
# COMPACT_ATOMS: atom_id res chain seq x y z
N MET A 1 -6.70 22.83 5.61
CA MET A 1 -7.39 22.15 6.74
C MET A 1 -6.53 22.22 7.98
N THR A 2 -7.10 22.67 9.11
CA THR A 2 -6.38 22.69 10.39
C THR A 2 -6.41 21.28 10.98
N THR A 3 -5.25 20.70 11.27
CA THR A 3 -5.13 19.35 11.87
C THR A 3 -4.84 19.45 13.37
N ILE A 4 -5.12 18.38 14.11
CA ILE A 4 -4.82 18.28 15.53
C ILE A 4 -3.42 17.69 15.68
N LYS A 5 -2.44 18.51 16.04
CA LYS A 5 -1.01 18.16 16.11
C LYS A 5 -0.69 16.84 16.83
N VAL A 6 -1.44 16.49 17.89
CA VAL A 6 -1.21 15.22 18.60
C VAL A 6 -1.64 14.01 17.77
N LEU A 7 -2.71 14.14 16.98
CA LEU A 7 -3.13 13.06 16.07
C LEU A 7 -2.13 12.86 14.93
N ASP A 8 -1.60 13.95 14.35
CA ASP A 8 -0.56 13.86 13.33
C ASP A 8 0.65 13.07 13.85
N LYS A 9 1.12 13.39 15.07
CA LYS A 9 2.22 12.67 15.74
C LYS A 9 1.87 11.20 16.01
N THR A 10 0.62 10.92 16.36
CA THR A 10 0.14 9.56 16.61
C THR A 10 0.20 8.73 15.33
N PHE A 11 -0.29 9.28 14.22
CA PHE A 11 -0.23 8.61 12.92
C PHE A 11 1.20 8.50 12.37
N GLN A 12 2.10 9.47 12.65
CA GLN A 12 3.52 9.33 12.34
C GLN A 12 4.13 8.09 13.02
N ILE A 13 3.81 7.86 14.30
CA ILE A 13 4.29 6.67 15.04
C ILE A 13 3.69 5.39 14.43
N LEU A 14 2.38 5.33 14.19
CA LEU A 14 1.74 4.15 13.60
C LEU A 14 2.27 3.84 12.19
N ASN A 15 2.50 4.87 11.37
CA ASN A 15 3.04 4.72 10.02
C ASN A 15 4.54 4.42 9.96
N SER A 16 5.23 4.38 11.11
CA SER A 16 6.63 3.92 11.19
C SER A 16 6.75 2.40 11.11
N PHE A 17 5.66 1.67 11.33
CA PHE A 17 5.63 0.21 11.23
C PHE A 17 5.35 -0.21 9.78
N ASP A 18 6.22 -1.07 9.25
CA ASP A 18 6.10 -1.69 7.94
C ASP A 18 6.69 -3.10 7.97
N ASP A 19 6.81 -3.77 6.82
CA ASP A 19 7.37 -5.11 6.76
C ASP A 19 8.82 -5.21 7.20
N ALA A 20 9.62 -4.19 6.97
CA ALA A 20 11.01 -4.13 7.40
C ALA A 20 11.11 -3.80 8.91
N ASN A 21 10.16 -3.04 9.44
CA ASN A 21 10.14 -2.49 10.78
C ASN A 21 8.94 -3.01 11.58
N LYS A 22 8.84 -4.34 11.76
CA LYS A 22 7.74 -4.98 12.53
C LYS A 22 7.84 -4.76 14.04
N SER A 23 9.05 -4.45 14.53
CA SER A 23 9.34 -4.16 15.94
C SER A 23 10.33 -3.02 16.03
N ILE A 24 9.95 -1.92 16.66
CA ILE A 24 10.73 -0.66 16.66
C ILE A 24 11.03 -0.24 18.10
N SER A 25 12.30 0.10 18.38
CA SER A 25 12.69 0.63 19.69
C SER A 25 12.27 2.09 19.86
N LEU A 26 12.22 2.57 21.13
CA LEU A 26 11.98 3.99 21.41
C LEU A 26 13.02 4.89 20.72
N LYS A 27 14.27 4.44 20.65
CA LYS A 27 15.37 5.17 19.98
C LYS A 27 15.10 5.31 18.49
N ASP A 28 14.74 4.23 17.83
CA ASP A 28 14.46 4.23 16.38
C ASP A 28 13.20 5.04 16.05
N LEU A 29 12.15 4.95 16.88
CA LEU A 29 10.98 5.84 16.75
C LEU A 29 11.37 7.32 16.84
N THR A 30 12.33 7.68 17.71
CA THR A 30 12.82 9.06 17.79
C THR A 30 13.51 9.48 16.49
N VAL A 31 14.30 8.58 15.89
CA VAL A 31 15.00 8.86 14.63
C VAL A 31 14.01 8.96 13.47
N ILE A 32 13.08 8.01 13.36
CA ILE A 32 12.13 7.95 12.24
C ILE A 32 11.15 9.13 12.27
N THR A 33 10.59 9.43 13.45
CA THR A 33 9.52 10.45 13.58
C THR A 33 10.02 11.85 13.87
N GLN A 34 11.30 12.01 14.24
CA GLN A 34 11.89 13.27 14.72
C GLN A 34 11.17 13.86 15.94
N LEU A 35 10.41 13.05 16.68
CA LEU A 35 9.71 13.45 17.91
C LEU A 35 10.61 13.22 19.12
N ASN A 36 10.42 14.03 20.18
CA ASN A 36 11.12 13.80 21.42
C ASN A 36 10.57 12.58 22.19
N LYS A 37 11.45 11.93 22.97
CA LYS A 37 11.15 10.70 23.72
C LYS A 37 9.91 10.79 24.60
N SER A 38 9.70 11.91 25.29
CA SER A 38 8.56 12.09 26.19
C SER A 38 7.23 12.12 25.45
N THR A 39 7.19 12.74 24.27
CA THR A 39 6.01 12.73 23.39
C THR A 39 5.71 11.32 22.89
N ILE A 40 6.73 10.61 22.39
CA ILE A 40 6.58 9.24 21.89
C ILE A 40 6.06 8.33 23.01
N LEU A 41 6.65 8.37 24.21
CA LEU A 41 6.22 7.56 25.35
C LEU A 41 4.74 7.79 25.70
N ARG A 42 4.29 9.05 25.77
CA ARG A 42 2.89 9.38 26.07
C ARG A 42 1.93 8.86 25.00
N ILE A 43 2.29 8.98 23.73
CA ILE A 43 1.48 8.48 22.62
C ILE A 43 1.47 6.96 22.62
N CYS A 44 2.63 6.30 22.75
CA CYS A 44 2.74 4.85 22.81
C CYS A 44 1.92 4.26 23.98
N ASN A 45 1.97 4.86 25.16
CA ASN A 45 1.15 4.43 26.29
C ASN A 45 -0.35 4.50 25.99
N SER A 46 -0.78 5.57 25.29
CA SER A 46 -2.17 5.68 24.86
C SER A 46 -2.52 4.60 23.82
N LEU A 47 -1.64 4.36 22.86
CA LEU A 47 -1.84 3.32 21.83
C LEU A 47 -1.86 1.90 22.42
N ILE A 48 -1.05 1.64 23.46
CA ILE A 48 -1.08 0.37 24.22
C ILE A 48 -2.40 0.22 24.94
N LYS A 49 -2.87 1.27 25.64
CA LYS A 49 -4.17 1.26 26.34
C LYS A 49 -5.33 0.88 25.41
N TYR A 50 -5.28 1.29 24.15
CA TYR A 50 -6.31 0.97 23.15
C TYR A 50 -5.94 -0.24 22.26
N ASN A 51 -4.92 -1.01 22.62
CA ASN A 51 -4.46 -2.23 21.93
C ASN A 51 -3.96 -1.99 20.49
N PHE A 52 -3.58 -0.76 20.12
CA PHE A 52 -2.94 -0.46 18.84
C PHE A 52 -1.45 -0.79 18.83
N LEU A 53 -0.79 -0.73 19.98
CA LEU A 53 0.59 -1.16 20.18
C LEU A 53 0.68 -2.18 21.31
N ILE A 54 1.72 -3.01 21.22
CA ILE A 54 2.18 -3.89 22.29
C ILE A 54 3.64 -3.54 22.54
N LYS A 55 4.01 -3.43 23.82
CA LYS A 55 5.40 -3.26 24.25
C LYS A 55 5.98 -4.61 24.62
N ASN A 56 7.17 -4.90 24.15
CA ASN A 56 7.93 -6.06 24.57
C ASN A 56 8.62 -5.73 25.91
N GLU A 57 8.30 -6.48 26.96
CA GLU A 57 8.82 -6.24 28.33
C GLU A 57 10.32 -6.56 28.46
N ILE A 58 10.88 -7.41 27.57
CA ILE A 58 12.28 -7.82 27.65
C ILE A 58 13.20 -6.74 27.07
N ASN A 59 12.88 -6.24 25.85
CA ASN A 59 13.75 -5.32 25.13
C ASN A 59 13.17 -3.91 24.95
N GLY A 60 11.95 -3.66 25.46
CA GLY A 60 11.28 -2.36 25.43
C GLY A 60 10.82 -1.89 24.03
N SER A 61 10.92 -2.74 22.99
CA SER A 61 10.46 -2.41 21.64
C SER A 61 8.93 -2.43 21.55
N TYR A 62 8.40 -1.74 20.54
CA TYR A 62 6.98 -1.67 20.24
C TYR A 62 6.68 -2.44 18.97
N ARG A 63 5.50 -3.07 18.90
CA ARG A 63 4.93 -3.69 17.71
C ARG A 63 3.44 -3.36 17.60
N LEU A 64 2.88 -3.50 16.41
CA LEU A 64 1.44 -3.31 16.23
C LEU A 64 0.64 -4.31 17.07
N GLY A 65 -0.43 -3.82 17.67
CA GLY A 65 -1.36 -4.59 18.49
C GLY A 65 -2.62 -5.02 17.73
N PRO A 66 -3.46 -5.86 18.36
CA PRO A 66 -4.67 -6.42 17.73
C PRO A 66 -5.73 -5.38 17.37
N GLY A 67 -5.68 -4.17 17.95
CA GLY A 67 -6.55 -3.06 17.56
C GLY A 67 -6.38 -2.65 16.10
N SER A 68 -5.15 -2.71 15.58
CA SER A 68 -4.85 -2.44 14.16
C SER A 68 -5.49 -3.50 13.26
N TRP A 69 -5.37 -4.78 13.63
CA TRP A 69 -6.00 -5.89 12.91
C TRP A 69 -7.53 -5.76 12.85
N LYS A 70 -8.16 -5.43 13.99
CA LYS A 70 -9.61 -5.23 14.05
C LYS A 70 -10.09 -4.19 13.02
N LEU A 71 -9.44 -3.04 12.95
CA LEU A 71 -9.82 -2.00 11.98
C LEU A 71 -9.54 -2.44 10.54
N GLY A 72 -8.42 -3.08 10.28
CA GLY A 72 -8.09 -3.64 8.96
C GLY A 72 -9.10 -4.69 8.51
N SER A 73 -9.55 -5.57 9.40
CA SER A 73 -10.57 -6.59 9.11
C SER A 73 -11.93 -5.96 8.78
N ILE A 74 -12.35 -4.93 9.53
CA ILE A 74 -13.59 -4.20 9.24
C ILE A 74 -13.49 -3.48 7.89
N TYR A 75 -12.37 -2.81 7.62
CA TYR A 75 -12.13 -2.18 6.33
C TYR A 75 -12.24 -3.20 5.18
N ASN A 76 -11.58 -4.35 5.34
CA ASN A 76 -11.59 -5.42 4.34
C ASN A 76 -12.99 -6.04 4.14
N SER A 77 -13.77 -6.22 5.22
CA SER A 77 -15.13 -6.77 5.12
C SER A 77 -16.11 -5.84 4.40
N ASN A 78 -15.86 -4.54 4.42
CA ASN A 78 -16.65 -3.55 3.67
C ASN A 78 -16.33 -3.59 2.16
N PHE A 79 -15.27 -4.28 1.75
CA PHE A 79 -14.87 -4.45 0.35
C PHE A 79 -15.57 -5.71 -0.21
N LYS A 80 -16.84 -5.58 -0.58
CA LYS A 80 -17.69 -6.70 -1.02
C LYS A 80 -17.08 -7.55 -2.14
N SER A 81 -16.26 -6.95 -3.00
CA SER A 81 -15.58 -7.60 -4.13
C SER A 81 -14.17 -8.14 -3.80
N GLY A 82 -13.82 -8.26 -2.53
CA GLY A 82 -12.46 -8.69 -2.16
C GLY A 82 -12.12 -10.12 -2.60
N ALA A 83 -13.09 -11.04 -2.54
CA ALA A 83 -12.92 -12.43 -2.97
C ALA A 83 -12.78 -12.52 -4.49
N GLU A 84 -13.65 -11.82 -5.23
CA GLU A 84 -13.60 -11.77 -6.70
C GLU A 84 -12.32 -11.14 -7.21
N ILE A 85 -11.85 -10.06 -6.55
CA ILE A 85 -10.56 -9.44 -6.90
C ILE A 85 -9.42 -10.44 -6.70
N ARG A 86 -9.38 -11.17 -5.59
CA ARG A 86 -8.34 -12.19 -5.35
C ARG A 86 -8.37 -13.31 -6.39
N GLU A 87 -9.55 -13.76 -6.78
CA GLU A 87 -9.70 -14.77 -7.82
C GLU A 87 -9.16 -14.27 -9.17
N ILE A 88 -9.51 -13.05 -9.57
CA ILE A 88 -8.99 -12.42 -10.79
C ILE A 88 -7.45 -12.27 -10.71
N LEU A 89 -6.90 -11.85 -9.58
CA LEU A 89 -5.45 -11.73 -9.42
C LEU A 89 -4.75 -13.09 -9.52
N ASN A 90 -5.35 -14.17 -9.00
CA ASN A 90 -4.84 -15.53 -9.14
C ASN A 90 -4.81 -15.95 -10.61
N GLN A 91 -5.92 -15.79 -11.34
CA GLN A 91 -6.02 -16.12 -12.75
C GLN A 91 -4.99 -15.35 -13.58
N ILE A 92 -4.81 -14.05 -13.32
CA ILE A 92 -3.80 -13.24 -14.00
C ILE A 92 -2.39 -13.75 -13.68
N CYS A 93 -2.09 -14.04 -12.42
CA CYS A 93 -0.78 -14.53 -12.02
C CYS A 93 -0.48 -15.89 -12.65
N GLU A 94 -1.43 -16.82 -12.70
CA GLU A 94 -1.31 -18.13 -13.33
C GLU A 94 -1.11 -18.02 -14.84
N THR A 95 -1.88 -17.16 -15.51
CA THR A 95 -1.81 -16.98 -16.95
C THR A 95 -0.52 -16.30 -17.41
N THR A 96 -0.08 -15.29 -16.66
CA THR A 96 1.08 -14.47 -17.06
C THR A 96 2.40 -14.93 -16.47
N GLY A 97 2.36 -15.73 -15.39
CA GLY A 97 3.53 -16.05 -14.58
C GLY A 97 4.07 -14.86 -13.78
N GLN A 98 3.42 -13.70 -13.85
CA GLN A 98 3.86 -12.46 -13.19
C GLN A 98 2.99 -12.12 -11.99
N SER A 99 3.53 -11.30 -11.08
CA SER A 99 2.80 -10.88 -9.88
C SER A 99 1.67 -9.91 -10.22
N ALA A 100 0.48 -10.13 -9.66
CA ALA A 100 -0.69 -9.27 -9.84
C ALA A 100 -1.09 -8.59 -8.52
N GLY A 101 -1.64 -7.37 -8.58
CA GLY A 101 -2.04 -6.64 -7.38
C GLY A 101 -3.15 -5.63 -7.62
N TYR A 102 -3.94 -5.38 -6.57
CA TYR A 102 -4.96 -4.35 -6.54
C TYR A 102 -4.58 -3.24 -5.55
N TRP A 103 -4.68 -2.00 -6.00
CA TRP A 103 -4.15 -0.84 -5.33
C TRP A 103 -5.16 0.28 -5.22
N VAL A 104 -5.11 1.01 -4.12
CA VAL A 104 -5.89 2.22 -3.89
C VAL A 104 -4.98 3.38 -3.52
N LYS A 105 -5.46 4.62 -3.74
CA LYS A 105 -4.78 5.82 -3.32
C LYS A 105 -5.07 6.13 -1.85
N ALA A 106 -4.04 6.47 -1.10
CA ALA A 106 -4.12 6.93 0.29
C ALA A 106 -3.24 8.19 0.44
N GLY A 107 -3.85 9.36 0.35
CA GLY A 107 -3.13 10.65 0.33
C GLY A 107 -2.17 10.74 -0.85
N SER A 108 -0.89 10.99 -0.59
CA SER A 108 0.18 11.07 -1.61
C SER A 108 0.80 9.71 -1.97
N LYS A 109 0.31 8.61 -1.40
CA LYS A 109 0.82 7.26 -1.62
C LYS A 109 -0.25 6.34 -2.21
N LYS A 110 0.16 5.15 -2.65
CA LYS A 110 -0.70 4.02 -2.97
C LYS A 110 -0.51 2.92 -1.95
N VAL A 111 -1.58 2.17 -1.69
CA VAL A 111 -1.59 1.01 -0.79
C VAL A 111 -1.98 -0.23 -1.58
N CYS A 112 -1.23 -1.31 -1.40
CA CYS A 112 -1.57 -2.63 -1.93
C CYS A 112 -2.65 -3.27 -1.05
N LEU A 113 -3.87 -3.40 -1.53
CA LEU A 113 -4.93 -4.06 -0.77
C LEU A 113 -4.91 -5.58 -0.96
N TYR A 114 -4.70 -6.04 -2.20
CA TYR A 114 -4.64 -7.46 -2.54
C TYR A 114 -3.44 -7.72 -3.44
N ARG A 115 -2.77 -8.86 -3.21
CA ARG A 115 -1.58 -9.26 -3.96
C ARG A 115 -1.51 -10.76 -4.15
N VAL A 116 -1.17 -11.17 -5.36
CA VAL A 116 -0.71 -12.51 -5.69
C VAL A 116 0.70 -12.38 -6.25
N ASN A 117 1.68 -12.91 -5.54
CA ASN A 117 3.07 -12.88 -5.99
C ASN A 117 3.35 -14.08 -6.91
N SER A 118 4.12 -13.84 -7.95
CA SER A 118 4.62 -14.90 -8.83
C SER A 118 5.36 -15.97 -8.02
N LYS A 119 5.25 -17.21 -8.45
CA LYS A 119 6.00 -18.35 -7.90
C LYS A 119 7.42 -18.45 -8.47
N SER A 120 7.78 -17.60 -9.41
CA SER A 120 9.14 -17.54 -9.97
C SER A 120 10.15 -17.17 -8.88
N GLU A 121 11.33 -17.78 -8.90
CA GLU A 121 12.45 -17.44 -8.00
C GLU A 121 12.84 -15.96 -8.11
N LEU A 122 12.78 -15.42 -9.34
CA LEU A 122 12.98 -14.01 -9.63
C LEU A 122 11.62 -13.30 -9.68
N ASN A 123 11.01 -13.03 -8.55
CA ASN A 123 9.76 -12.28 -8.51
C ASN A 123 9.91 -10.90 -7.87
N HIS A 124 9.03 -9.98 -8.26
CA HIS A 124 8.85 -8.69 -7.61
C HIS A 124 7.88 -8.88 -6.44
N TYR A 125 8.43 -9.27 -5.28
CA TYR A 125 7.65 -9.55 -4.08
C TYR A 125 7.11 -8.26 -3.44
N VAL A 126 5.82 -8.24 -3.17
CA VAL A 126 5.14 -7.17 -2.43
C VAL A 126 4.13 -7.81 -1.50
N VAL A 127 3.97 -7.27 -0.31
CA VAL A 127 2.96 -7.71 0.67
C VAL A 127 1.71 -6.83 0.62
N GLU A 128 0.59 -7.36 1.04
CA GLU A 128 -0.63 -6.58 1.29
C GLU A 128 -0.39 -5.59 2.42
N GLY A 129 -0.91 -4.37 2.26
CA GLY A 129 -0.64 -3.25 3.16
C GLY A 129 0.60 -2.42 2.79
N ALA A 130 1.49 -2.92 1.92
CA ALA A 130 2.66 -2.15 1.48
C ALA A 130 2.25 -0.83 0.82
N THR A 131 3.01 0.23 1.12
CA THR A 131 2.76 1.58 0.61
C THR A 131 3.94 2.06 -0.24
N PHE A 132 3.64 2.69 -1.38
CA PHE A 132 4.64 3.27 -2.27
C PHE A 132 4.20 4.64 -2.76
N ASP A 133 5.12 5.38 -3.38
CA ASP A 133 4.81 6.60 -4.13
C ASP A 133 3.93 6.32 -5.37
N LEU A 134 3.53 7.37 -6.04
CA LEU A 134 2.67 7.31 -7.23
C LEU A 134 3.45 7.34 -8.56
N SER A 135 4.73 6.96 -8.58
CA SER A 135 5.59 7.04 -9.77
C SER A 135 5.30 5.97 -10.83
N SER A 136 4.93 4.75 -10.43
CA SER A 136 4.75 3.62 -11.36
C SER A 136 3.42 3.64 -12.12
N ALA A 137 3.20 2.69 -13.04
CA ALA A 137 1.97 2.53 -13.80
C ALA A 137 0.71 2.61 -12.93
N THR A 138 0.69 1.88 -11.81
CA THR A 138 -0.41 1.94 -10.82
C THR A 138 -0.62 3.32 -10.25
N GLY A 139 0.47 4.03 -9.91
CA GLY A 139 0.39 5.39 -9.37
C GLY A 139 -0.13 6.38 -10.41
N LYS A 140 0.28 6.24 -11.67
CA LYS A 140 -0.21 7.06 -12.79
C LYS A 140 -1.71 6.87 -13.02
N VAL A 141 -2.21 5.63 -12.98
CA VAL A 141 -3.66 5.36 -13.08
C VAL A 141 -4.40 5.96 -11.89
N LEU A 142 -3.91 5.76 -10.65
CA LEU A 142 -4.54 6.33 -9.46
C LEU A 142 -4.63 7.87 -9.55
N ARG A 143 -3.55 8.54 -9.98
CA ARG A 143 -3.55 9.99 -10.16
C ARG A 143 -4.55 10.43 -11.23
N ALA A 144 -4.59 9.75 -12.37
CA ALA A 144 -5.46 10.09 -13.48
C ALA A 144 -6.95 10.15 -13.13
N TYR A 145 -7.40 9.31 -12.19
CA TYR A 145 -8.81 9.22 -11.79
C TYR A 145 -9.12 9.84 -10.41
N THR A 146 -8.13 10.37 -9.70
CA THR A 146 -8.33 11.00 -8.38
C THR A 146 -7.80 12.42 -8.28
N GLU A 147 -7.05 12.88 -9.27
CA GLU A 147 -6.52 14.24 -9.37
C GLU A 147 -7.02 14.87 -10.68
N GLU A 148 -7.18 16.19 -10.72
CA GLU A 148 -7.65 16.92 -11.92
C GLU A 148 -6.59 17.03 -13.02
N THR A 149 -5.89 15.94 -13.33
CA THR A 149 -4.85 15.88 -14.36
C THR A 149 -5.36 15.19 -15.61
N SER A 150 -5.74 15.95 -16.63
CA SER A 150 -6.43 15.48 -17.83
C SER A 150 -5.61 14.57 -18.75
N ASP A 151 -4.29 14.78 -18.88
CA ASP A 151 -3.50 14.13 -19.94
C ASP A 151 -3.35 12.63 -19.73
N LEU A 152 -3.06 12.17 -18.53
CA LEU A 152 -2.94 10.74 -18.22
C LEU A 152 -4.28 10.01 -18.38
N LYS A 153 -5.38 10.65 -17.99
CA LYS A 153 -6.72 10.07 -18.13
C LYS A 153 -7.06 9.85 -19.61
N ASN A 154 -6.82 10.84 -20.46
CA ASN A 154 -7.06 10.73 -21.90
C ASN A 154 -6.24 9.59 -22.56
N ILE A 155 -4.98 9.38 -22.10
CA ILE A 155 -4.14 8.28 -22.58
C ILE A 155 -4.73 6.94 -22.16
N ILE A 156 -5.18 6.82 -20.91
CA ILE A 156 -5.75 5.58 -20.38
C ILE A 156 -7.09 5.28 -21.07
N ASP A 157 -7.96 6.28 -21.22
CA ASP A 157 -9.27 6.11 -21.85
C ASP A 157 -9.14 5.63 -23.33
N LYS A 158 -8.06 6.03 -24.02
CA LYS A 158 -7.77 5.57 -25.39
C LYS A 158 -7.12 4.19 -25.47
N LYS A 159 -6.17 3.89 -24.56
CA LYS A 159 -5.36 2.66 -24.62
C LYS A 159 -5.91 1.55 -23.71
N GLY A 160 -6.71 1.87 -22.71
CA GLY A 160 -7.20 0.96 -21.68
C GLY A 160 -6.20 0.69 -20.56
N TYR A 161 -4.93 1.07 -20.71
CA TYR A 161 -3.88 0.77 -19.72
C TYR A 161 -2.73 1.78 -19.74
N ILE A 162 -1.91 1.73 -18.68
CA ILE A 162 -0.58 2.36 -18.60
C ILE A 162 0.48 1.26 -18.46
N TYR A 163 1.53 1.36 -19.24
CA TYR A 163 2.76 0.58 -19.11
C TYR A 163 3.90 1.48 -18.62
N THR A 164 4.72 0.95 -17.71
CA THR A 164 5.96 1.61 -17.25
C THR A 164 7.06 0.59 -17.05
N THR A 165 8.30 1.01 -17.25
CA THR A 165 9.50 0.22 -16.98
C THR A 165 10.56 1.07 -16.31
N GLY A 166 11.21 0.54 -15.27
CA GLY A 166 12.33 1.19 -14.59
C GLY A 166 11.96 2.37 -13.68
N GLU A 167 10.70 2.76 -13.59
CA GLU A 167 10.32 3.99 -12.85
C GLU A 167 10.44 3.87 -11.33
N ARG A 168 10.18 2.73 -10.76
CA ARG A 168 10.33 2.46 -9.32
C ARG A 168 11.57 1.62 -9.01
N LEU A 169 11.79 0.60 -9.81
CA LEU A 169 12.95 -0.29 -9.74
C LEU A 169 13.42 -0.53 -11.18
N GLU A 170 14.68 -0.31 -11.44
CA GLU A 170 15.30 -0.29 -12.78
C GLU A 170 14.93 -1.48 -13.68
N ASN A 171 14.83 -2.67 -13.08
CA ASN A 171 14.58 -3.92 -13.80
C ASN A 171 13.13 -4.39 -13.73
N ILE A 172 12.22 -3.58 -13.20
CA ILE A 172 10.80 -3.93 -13.06
C ILE A 172 9.95 -3.16 -14.07
N ALA A 173 9.10 -3.90 -14.77
CA ALA A 173 8.02 -3.36 -15.58
C ALA A 173 6.66 -3.58 -14.89
N SER A 174 5.70 -2.74 -15.24
CA SER A 174 4.33 -2.82 -14.72
C SER A 174 3.33 -2.34 -15.76
N VAL A 175 2.24 -3.09 -15.90
CA VAL A 175 1.03 -2.68 -16.61
C VAL A 175 -0.07 -2.46 -15.60
N ALA A 176 -0.86 -1.41 -15.76
CA ALA A 176 -1.95 -1.08 -14.85
C ALA A 176 -3.19 -0.60 -15.59
N ILE A 177 -4.36 -1.00 -15.10
CA ILE A 177 -5.67 -0.61 -15.61
C ILE A 177 -6.54 -0.02 -14.49
N PRO A 178 -7.46 0.91 -14.78
CA PRO A 178 -8.44 1.40 -13.83
C PRO A 178 -9.54 0.37 -13.61
N ILE A 179 -10.06 0.31 -12.39
CA ILE A 179 -11.21 -0.52 -12.02
C ILE A 179 -12.36 0.38 -11.59
N PHE A 180 -13.53 0.12 -12.13
CA PHE A 180 -14.77 0.84 -11.84
C PHE A 180 -15.82 -0.09 -11.28
N ASP A 181 -16.74 0.45 -10.50
CA ASP A 181 -17.95 -0.26 -10.09
C ASP A 181 -19.05 -0.19 -11.18
N VAL A 182 -20.16 -0.84 -10.91
CA VAL A 182 -21.32 -0.88 -11.81
C VAL A 182 -21.98 0.50 -12.04
N GLN A 183 -21.71 1.47 -11.16
CA GLN A 183 -22.12 2.87 -11.32
C GLN A 183 -21.07 3.74 -12.00
N ASN A 184 -20.00 3.12 -12.55
CA ASN A 184 -18.88 3.80 -13.19
C ASN A 184 -18.06 4.70 -12.25
N ASN A 185 -18.06 4.43 -10.93
CA ASN A 185 -17.17 5.11 -10.00
C ASN A 185 -15.82 4.41 -9.96
N PHE A 186 -14.75 5.16 -10.03
CA PHE A 186 -13.38 4.64 -9.90
C PHE A 186 -13.16 4.05 -8.50
N ARG A 187 -12.67 2.81 -8.45
CA ARG A 187 -12.47 2.05 -7.20
C ARG A 187 -11.01 1.76 -6.90
N GLY A 188 -10.16 1.79 -7.89
CA GLY A 188 -8.74 1.51 -7.72
C GLY A 188 -8.10 1.02 -9.01
N THR A 189 -6.94 0.40 -8.89
CA THR A 189 -6.11 0.00 -10.00
C THR A 189 -5.67 -1.45 -9.85
N LEU A 190 -5.88 -2.24 -10.90
CA LEU A 190 -5.31 -3.56 -11.02
C LEU A 190 -3.99 -3.46 -11.81
N SER A 191 -2.99 -4.21 -11.40
CA SER A 191 -1.70 -4.22 -12.10
C SER A 191 -1.07 -5.60 -12.16
N VAL A 192 -0.28 -5.79 -13.21
CA VAL A 192 0.69 -6.88 -13.35
C VAL A 192 2.08 -6.28 -13.28
N SER A 193 2.99 -6.89 -12.53
CA SER A 193 4.36 -6.40 -12.40
C SER A 193 5.35 -7.55 -12.27
N GLY A 194 6.52 -7.37 -12.85
CA GLY A 194 7.61 -8.35 -12.82
C GLY A 194 8.85 -7.83 -13.51
N TRP A 195 9.81 -8.71 -13.81
CA TRP A 195 11.03 -8.36 -14.49
C TRP A 195 10.75 -7.88 -15.92
N LYS A 196 11.36 -6.75 -16.30
CA LYS A 196 11.12 -6.08 -17.59
C LYS A 196 11.30 -6.98 -18.81
N GLN A 197 12.19 -7.98 -18.74
CA GLN A 197 12.43 -8.94 -19.84
C GLN A 197 11.24 -9.82 -20.18
N PHE A 198 10.25 -9.95 -19.27
CA PHE A 198 9.02 -10.70 -19.53
C PHE A 198 7.87 -9.82 -20.05
N PHE A 199 8.10 -8.52 -20.22
CA PHE A 199 7.14 -7.56 -20.74
C PHE A 199 7.61 -7.07 -22.12
N THR A 200 7.77 -8.01 -23.05
CA THR A 200 8.06 -7.70 -24.46
C THR A 200 6.79 -7.33 -25.20
N THR A 201 6.85 -6.27 -25.99
CA THR A 201 5.81 -5.88 -26.96
C THR A 201 5.86 -6.78 -28.19
#